data_45e67283670c06b7c33d001cb1fb5b5c
#
_entry.id   45e67283670c06b7c33d001cb1fb5b5c
#
_cell.length_a   1.000
_cell.length_b   1.000
_cell.length_c   1.000
_cell.angle_alpha   90.00
_cell.angle_beta   90.00
_cell.angle_gamma   90.00
#
_symmetry.space_group_name_H-M   'P 1'
#
loop_
_entity.id
_entity.type
_entity.pdbx_description
1 polymer ?
#
loop_
_entity_poly.entity_id
_entity_poly.type
_entity_poly.pdbx_seq_one_letter_code
_entity_poly.pdbx_strand_id
1 'polypeptide(L)'
;MNSPATLGPLGSALVTTFGLGHLRPASGTWGSLPPVILAAALIALGRGPAGSPLVFNGTLLAVLIIFTLACAAWGNQAEARFGKKDPGQVVADETAGQCIPLLFLPADSVATWPNAAITLALAFLAFRAFDILKLWPAHQIQRLSGGWGIVLDDLVAGLQTMILIQIAARTLF
;
A
#
# COMPACT_ATOMS: atom_id res chain seq x y z
N MET A 1 32.43 13.35 -9.28
CA MET A 1 31.14 12.74 -9.65
C MET A 1 30.94 11.55 -8.71
N ASN A 2 30.08 11.68 -7.70
CA ASN A 2 29.80 10.57 -6.80
C ASN A 2 28.99 9.54 -7.59
N SER A 3 29.52 8.31 -7.70
CA SER A 3 28.76 7.19 -8.25
C SER A 3 27.42 7.08 -7.51
N PRO A 4 26.29 6.92 -8.20
CA PRO A 4 25.01 6.74 -7.52
C PRO A 4 25.15 5.57 -6.56
N ALA A 5 24.76 5.78 -5.29
CA ALA A 5 24.82 4.73 -4.28
C ALA A 5 24.07 3.50 -4.81
N THR A 6 24.72 2.35 -4.81
CA THR A 6 24.11 1.11 -5.32
C THR A 6 22.98 0.67 -4.40
N LEU A 7 21.86 0.23 -4.99
CA LEU A 7 20.75 -0.35 -4.24
C LEU A 7 21.22 -1.63 -3.54
N GLY A 8 21.44 -1.54 -2.23
CA GLY A 8 21.88 -2.67 -1.40
C GLY A 8 20.81 -3.77 -1.25
N PRO A 9 21.15 -4.94 -0.68
CA PRO A 9 20.21 -6.06 -0.53
C PRO A 9 18.94 -5.69 0.25
N LEU A 10 19.08 -4.96 1.36
CA LEU A 10 17.94 -4.52 2.17
C LEU A 10 17.04 -3.56 1.41
N GLY A 11 17.63 -2.54 0.75
CA GLY A 11 16.86 -1.60 -0.07
C GLY A 11 16.12 -2.32 -1.19
N SER A 12 16.80 -3.26 -1.89
CA SER A 12 16.17 -4.08 -2.93
C SER A 12 15.01 -4.92 -2.39
N ALA A 13 15.18 -5.57 -1.25
CA ALA A 13 14.12 -6.38 -0.63
C ALA A 13 12.91 -5.52 -0.26
N LEU A 14 13.13 -4.36 0.35
CA LEU A 14 12.02 -3.48 0.77
C LEU A 14 11.31 -2.83 -0.42
N VAL A 15 12.04 -2.22 -1.37
CA VAL A 15 11.37 -1.55 -2.51
C VAL A 15 10.61 -2.53 -3.41
N THR A 16 11.03 -3.80 -3.47
CA THR A 16 10.32 -4.84 -4.22
C THR A 16 9.30 -5.62 -3.37
N THR A 17 9.04 -5.18 -2.15
CA THR A 17 8.21 -5.91 -1.18
C THR A 17 8.59 -7.40 -1.13
N PHE A 18 9.85 -7.64 -0.75
CA PHE A 18 10.46 -8.98 -0.65
C PHE A 18 10.40 -9.80 -1.94
N GLY A 19 10.54 -9.12 -3.08
CA GLY A 19 10.57 -9.75 -4.40
C GLY A 19 9.22 -9.84 -5.11
N LEU A 20 8.10 -9.47 -4.49
CA LEU A 20 6.76 -9.48 -5.12
C LEU A 20 6.70 -8.58 -6.36
N GLY A 21 7.48 -7.49 -6.41
CA GLY A 21 7.60 -6.63 -7.58
C GLY A 21 8.16 -7.31 -8.84
N HIS A 22 8.73 -8.50 -8.73
CA HIS A 22 9.18 -9.28 -9.89
C HIS A 22 8.11 -10.21 -10.45
N LEU A 23 6.98 -10.38 -9.76
CA LEU A 23 5.90 -11.25 -10.21
C LEU A 23 5.12 -10.60 -11.37
N ARG A 24 4.71 -11.43 -12.32
CA ARG A 24 3.93 -11.06 -13.51
C ARG A 24 2.66 -11.91 -13.58
N PRO A 25 1.57 -11.40 -14.14
CA PRO A 25 1.32 -10.02 -14.57
C PRO A 25 1.03 -9.08 -13.38
N ALA A 26 1.03 -7.75 -13.63
CA ALA A 26 0.56 -6.73 -12.69
C ALA A 26 1.26 -6.76 -11.31
N SER A 27 2.58 -6.44 -11.29
CA SER A 27 3.40 -6.43 -10.07
C SER A 27 2.79 -5.63 -8.92
N GLY A 28 2.18 -4.48 -9.19
CA GLY A 28 1.51 -3.68 -8.17
C GLY A 28 0.33 -4.37 -7.50
N THR A 29 -0.37 -5.26 -8.21
CA THR A 29 -1.40 -6.12 -7.61
C THR A 29 -0.78 -7.03 -6.53
N TRP A 30 0.39 -7.62 -6.82
CA TRP A 30 1.13 -8.42 -5.85
C TRP A 30 1.66 -7.58 -4.69
N GLY A 31 2.11 -6.35 -4.97
CA GLY A 31 2.57 -5.40 -3.95
C GLY A 31 1.46 -4.94 -2.99
N SER A 32 0.22 -4.84 -3.46
CA SER A 32 -0.95 -4.43 -2.66
C SER A 32 -1.52 -5.56 -1.79
N LEU A 33 -1.22 -6.84 -2.06
CA LEU A 33 -1.78 -7.97 -1.32
C LEU A 33 -1.29 -8.09 0.13
N PRO A 34 -0.01 -7.88 0.47
CA PRO A 34 0.51 -8.10 1.82
C PRO A 34 -0.26 -7.37 2.92
N PRO A 35 -0.63 -6.06 2.80
CA PRO A 35 -1.43 -5.39 3.82
C PRO A 35 -2.83 -6.00 3.99
N VAL A 36 -3.44 -6.46 2.91
CA VAL A 36 -4.78 -7.10 2.96
C VAL A 36 -4.70 -8.44 3.69
N ILE A 37 -3.69 -9.25 3.35
CA ILE A 37 -3.44 -10.55 4.02
C ILE A 37 -3.13 -10.32 5.50
N LEU A 38 -2.32 -9.31 5.82
CA LEU A 38 -1.99 -8.95 7.20
C LEU A 38 -3.26 -8.53 7.98
N ALA A 39 -4.12 -7.70 7.40
CA ALA A 39 -5.37 -7.29 8.01
C ALA A 39 -6.29 -8.50 8.24
N ALA A 40 -6.44 -9.39 7.26
CA ALA A 40 -7.22 -10.62 7.39
C ALA A 40 -6.66 -11.52 8.51
N ALA A 41 -5.34 -11.67 8.60
CA ALA A 41 -4.68 -12.45 9.65
C ALA A 41 -4.91 -11.84 11.03
N LEU A 42 -4.81 -10.53 11.19
CA LEU A 42 -5.08 -9.84 12.45
C LEU A 42 -6.55 -10.03 12.88
N ILE A 43 -7.50 -9.95 11.95
CA ILE A 43 -8.93 -10.21 12.22
C ILE A 43 -9.11 -11.67 12.66
N ALA A 44 -8.50 -12.64 11.97
CA ALA A 44 -8.56 -14.06 12.29
C ALA A 44 -8.02 -14.39 13.70
N LEU A 45 -6.99 -13.65 14.12
CA LEU A 45 -6.38 -13.79 15.45
C LEU A 45 -7.13 -13.02 16.55
N GLY A 46 -8.32 -12.46 16.27
CA GLY A 46 -9.06 -11.65 17.23
C GLY A 46 -8.41 -10.28 17.54
N ARG A 47 -7.44 -9.87 16.71
CA ARG A 47 -6.73 -8.58 16.82
C ARG A 47 -7.24 -7.53 15.82
N GLY A 48 -8.44 -7.76 15.29
CA GLY A 48 -9.11 -6.82 14.39
C GLY A 48 -9.63 -5.56 15.08
N PRO A 49 -10.34 -4.69 14.32
CA PRO A 49 -10.87 -3.40 14.81
C PRO A 49 -11.72 -3.50 16.09
N ALA A 50 -12.51 -4.56 16.24
CA ALA A 50 -13.33 -4.78 17.43
C ALA A 50 -12.52 -5.28 18.64
N GLY A 51 -11.58 -6.21 18.41
CA GLY A 51 -10.86 -6.89 19.49
C GLY A 51 -9.66 -6.11 20.02
N SER A 52 -8.89 -5.48 19.15
CA SER A 52 -7.67 -4.75 19.52
C SER A 52 -7.37 -3.64 18.51
N PRO A 53 -8.15 -2.55 18.49
CA PRO A 53 -8.03 -1.50 17.48
C PRO A 53 -6.63 -0.86 17.43
N LEU A 54 -5.97 -0.73 18.58
CA LEU A 54 -4.62 -0.18 18.67
C LEU A 54 -3.59 -1.11 18.01
N VAL A 55 -3.68 -2.42 18.23
CA VAL A 55 -2.78 -3.40 17.59
C VAL A 55 -3.03 -3.43 16.08
N PHE A 56 -4.29 -3.47 15.66
CA PHE A 56 -4.66 -3.50 14.26
C PHE A 56 -4.12 -2.28 13.49
N ASN A 57 -4.52 -1.10 13.94
CA ASN A 57 -4.11 0.15 13.28
C ASN A 57 -2.61 0.43 13.44
N GLY A 58 -2.03 0.14 14.61
CA GLY A 58 -0.60 0.32 14.86
C GLY A 58 0.27 -0.55 13.97
N THR A 59 -0.13 -1.81 13.73
CA THR A 59 0.59 -2.71 12.82
C THR A 59 0.53 -2.20 11.37
N LEU A 60 -0.66 -1.84 10.89
CA LEU A 60 -0.82 -1.30 9.52
C LEU A 60 -0.08 0.03 9.35
N LEU A 61 -0.12 0.90 10.35
CA LEU A 61 0.61 2.17 10.35
C LEU A 61 2.13 1.95 10.32
N ALA A 62 2.63 0.96 11.07
CA ALA A 62 4.05 0.61 11.03
C ALA A 62 4.48 0.14 9.63
N VAL A 63 3.68 -0.72 8.99
CA VAL A 63 3.93 -1.16 7.59
C VAL A 63 3.90 0.04 6.65
N LEU A 64 2.88 0.90 6.72
CA LEU A 64 2.78 2.14 5.94
C LEU A 64 4.05 2.97 6.05
N ILE A 65 4.51 3.25 7.27
CA ILE A 65 5.70 4.07 7.52
C ILE A 65 6.96 3.41 6.96
N ILE A 66 7.17 2.12 7.22
CA ILE A 66 8.37 1.39 6.77
C ILE A 66 8.47 1.43 5.24
N PHE A 67 7.39 1.12 4.52
CA PHE A 67 7.42 1.06 3.06
C PHE A 67 7.44 2.45 2.42
N THR A 68 6.78 3.45 3.01
CA THR A 68 6.91 4.86 2.59
C THR A 68 8.37 5.32 2.72
N LEU A 69 9.01 5.07 3.86
CA LEU A 69 10.40 5.44 4.08
C LEU A 69 11.36 4.64 3.18
N ALA A 70 11.04 3.39 2.86
CA ALA A 70 11.81 2.59 1.92
C ALA A 70 11.79 3.21 0.51
N CYS A 71 10.61 3.60 0.00
CA CYS A 71 10.51 4.31 -1.27
C CYS A 71 11.27 5.65 -1.24
N ALA A 72 11.09 6.45 -0.20
CA ALA A 72 11.75 7.74 -0.07
C ALA A 72 13.29 7.61 -0.04
N ALA A 73 13.81 6.60 0.69
CA ALA A 73 15.24 6.39 0.87
C ALA A 73 15.93 5.74 -0.35
N TRP A 74 15.28 4.79 -1.01
CA TRP A 74 15.90 3.95 -2.03
C TRP A 74 15.26 4.05 -3.42
N GLY A 75 14.18 4.83 -3.60
CA GLY A 75 13.52 4.98 -4.89
C GLY A 75 14.44 5.47 -6.00
N ASN A 76 15.29 6.47 -5.72
CA ASN A 76 16.27 6.97 -6.71
C ASN A 76 17.27 5.88 -7.14
N GLN A 77 17.76 5.07 -6.20
CA GLN A 77 18.67 3.96 -6.49
C GLN A 77 17.95 2.84 -7.27
N ALA A 78 16.66 2.63 -6.98
CA ALA A 78 15.84 1.67 -7.72
C ALA A 78 15.62 2.13 -9.17
N GLU A 79 15.29 3.41 -9.41
CA GLU A 79 15.18 3.98 -10.76
C GLU A 79 16.49 3.80 -11.54
N ALA A 80 17.62 4.13 -10.90
CA ALA A 80 18.95 3.96 -11.53
C ALA A 80 19.26 2.49 -11.85
N ARG A 81 18.93 1.56 -10.94
CA ARG A 81 19.16 0.12 -11.12
C ARG A 81 18.31 -0.49 -12.22
N PHE A 82 17.03 -0.11 -12.30
CA PHE A 82 16.08 -0.68 -13.27
C PHE A 82 16.01 0.14 -14.57
N GLY A 83 16.73 1.26 -14.65
CA GLY A 83 16.87 2.06 -15.87
C GLY A 83 15.59 2.77 -16.33
N LYS A 84 14.63 2.97 -15.42
CA LYS A 84 13.32 3.56 -15.72
C LYS A 84 12.85 4.39 -14.54
N LYS A 85 12.18 5.51 -14.81
CA LYS A 85 11.42 6.24 -13.81
C LYS A 85 10.24 5.37 -13.38
N ASP A 86 9.98 5.31 -12.09
CA ASP A 86 8.91 4.52 -11.50
C ASP A 86 8.87 3.08 -12.10
N PRO A 87 9.87 2.27 -11.78
CA PRO A 87 9.97 0.94 -12.36
C PRO A 87 8.96 0.00 -11.70
N GLY A 88 8.18 -0.72 -12.47
CA GLY A 88 7.17 -1.64 -11.95
C GLY A 88 7.69 -2.82 -11.09
N GLN A 89 8.99 -2.87 -10.81
CA GLN A 89 9.58 -3.75 -9.80
C GLN A 89 9.57 -3.13 -8.39
N VAL A 90 9.46 -1.81 -8.31
CA VAL A 90 9.18 -1.11 -7.07
C VAL A 90 7.68 -1.25 -6.84
N VAL A 91 7.30 -1.84 -5.72
CA VAL A 91 5.90 -2.08 -5.30
C VAL A 91 5.72 -1.79 -3.81
N ALA A 92 6.71 -1.14 -3.21
CA ALA A 92 6.66 -0.70 -1.82
C ALA A 92 5.65 0.45 -1.63
N ASP A 93 5.46 1.27 -2.66
CA ASP A 93 4.46 2.33 -2.77
C ASP A 93 3.04 1.76 -2.71
N GLU A 94 2.74 0.71 -3.49
CA GLU A 94 1.46 0.02 -3.42
C GLU A 94 1.25 -0.69 -2.08
N THR A 95 2.32 -1.24 -1.49
CA THR A 95 2.25 -1.82 -0.15
C THR A 95 1.93 -0.72 0.89
N ALA A 96 2.56 0.44 0.80
CA ALA A 96 2.27 1.57 1.69
C ALA A 96 0.84 2.11 1.47
N GLY A 97 0.49 2.43 0.21
CA GLY A 97 -0.80 3.01 -0.16
C GLY A 97 -1.98 2.12 0.24
N GLN A 98 -1.87 0.80 0.04
CA GLN A 98 -2.90 -0.16 0.42
C GLN A 98 -3.14 -0.26 1.93
N CYS A 99 -2.18 0.11 2.79
CA CYS A 99 -2.42 0.16 4.23
C CYS A 99 -3.48 1.20 4.61
N ILE A 100 -3.54 2.34 3.90
CA ILE A 100 -4.37 3.48 4.26
C ILE A 100 -5.87 3.15 4.31
N PRO A 101 -6.48 2.54 3.27
CA PRO A 101 -7.91 2.21 3.30
C PRO A 101 -8.28 1.14 4.33
N LEU A 102 -7.30 0.43 4.89
CA LEU A 102 -7.50 -0.57 5.93
C LEU A 102 -7.43 0.03 7.35
N LEU A 103 -6.98 1.29 7.49
CA LEU A 103 -6.94 1.98 8.78
C LEU A 103 -8.35 2.38 9.23
N PHE A 104 -8.59 2.28 10.53
CA PHE A 104 -9.80 2.76 11.20
C PHE A 104 -11.11 2.16 10.64
N LEU A 105 -11.06 0.92 10.14
CA LEU A 105 -12.26 0.23 9.70
C LEU A 105 -13.28 0.15 10.84
N PRO A 106 -14.60 0.40 10.57
CA PRO A 106 -15.65 0.19 11.54
C PRO A 106 -15.69 -1.28 12.00
N ALA A 107 -15.91 -1.51 13.29
CA ALA A 107 -15.91 -2.86 13.86
C ALA A 107 -16.95 -3.77 13.18
N ASP A 108 -18.13 -3.23 12.87
CA ASP A 108 -19.23 -3.98 12.25
C ASP A 108 -18.89 -4.45 10.84
N SER A 109 -18.12 -3.67 10.10
CA SER A 109 -17.69 -4.03 8.74
C SER A 109 -16.77 -5.26 8.66
N VAL A 110 -16.28 -5.73 9.80
CA VAL A 110 -15.41 -6.92 9.92
C VAL A 110 -15.83 -7.85 11.03
N ALA A 111 -17.06 -7.69 11.56
CA ALA A 111 -17.59 -8.48 12.68
C ALA A 111 -17.81 -9.96 12.33
N THR A 112 -18.08 -10.24 11.06
CA THR A 112 -18.23 -11.60 10.54
C THR A 112 -17.26 -11.83 9.38
N TRP A 113 -16.93 -13.09 9.10
CA TRP A 113 -16.06 -13.42 7.95
C TRP A 113 -16.60 -12.94 6.60
N PRO A 114 -17.89 -13.07 6.27
CA PRO A 114 -18.43 -12.48 5.04
C PRO A 114 -18.24 -10.97 4.98
N ASN A 115 -18.54 -10.23 6.07
CA ASN A 115 -18.35 -8.79 6.12
C ASN A 115 -16.86 -8.42 5.92
N ALA A 116 -15.96 -9.10 6.65
CA ALA A 116 -14.53 -8.88 6.52
C ALA A 116 -14.04 -9.14 5.09
N ALA A 117 -14.45 -10.25 4.47
CA ALA A 117 -14.07 -10.58 3.10
C ALA A 117 -14.54 -9.51 2.10
N ILE A 118 -15.80 -9.06 2.23
CA ILE A 118 -16.35 -7.97 1.37
C ILE A 118 -15.57 -6.68 1.58
N THR A 119 -15.36 -6.26 2.82
CA THR A 119 -14.67 -5.00 3.15
C THR A 119 -13.24 -5.01 2.66
N LEU A 120 -12.49 -6.08 2.91
CA LEU A 120 -11.10 -6.21 2.46
C LEU A 120 -11.00 -6.29 0.93
N ALA A 121 -11.91 -7.02 0.27
CA ALA A 121 -11.95 -7.09 -1.20
C ALA A 121 -12.28 -5.73 -1.81
N LEU A 122 -13.26 -5.01 -1.27
CA LEU A 122 -13.60 -3.66 -1.73
C LEU A 122 -12.43 -2.70 -1.53
N ALA A 123 -11.74 -2.73 -0.38
CA ALA A 123 -10.58 -1.91 -0.11
C ALA A 123 -9.44 -2.20 -1.10
N PHE A 124 -9.19 -3.48 -1.40
CA PHE A 124 -8.19 -3.88 -2.38
C PHE A 124 -8.53 -3.43 -3.79
N LEU A 125 -9.73 -3.74 -4.27
CA LEU A 125 -10.14 -3.43 -5.65
C LEU A 125 -10.24 -1.91 -5.87
N ALA A 126 -10.78 -1.18 -4.90
CA ALA A 126 -10.89 0.29 -4.99
C ALA A 126 -9.50 0.94 -5.00
N PHE A 127 -8.57 0.50 -4.13
CA PHE A 127 -7.21 1.00 -4.15
C PHE A 127 -6.55 0.77 -5.52
N ARG A 128 -6.63 -0.46 -6.05
CA ARG A 128 -6.07 -0.75 -7.37
C ARG A 128 -6.71 0.07 -8.48
N ALA A 129 -8.01 0.34 -8.40
CA ALA A 129 -8.69 1.21 -9.37
C ALA A 129 -8.17 2.66 -9.28
N PHE A 130 -8.08 3.25 -8.10
CA PHE A 130 -7.59 4.63 -7.92
C PHE A 130 -6.11 4.78 -8.27
N ASP A 131 -5.27 3.80 -7.92
CA ASP A 131 -3.86 3.79 -8.26
C ASP A 131 -3.65 3.69 -9.79
N ILE A 132 -4.40 2.86 -10.50
CA ILE A 132 -4.28 2.73 -11.96
C ILE A 132 -4.86 3.95 -12.68
N LEU A 133 -6.02 4.45 -12.24
CA LEU A 133 -6.70 5.60 -12.87
C LEU A 133 -6.02 6.93 -12.55
N LYS A 134 -5.26 7.00 -11.46
CA LYS A 134 -4.52 8.17 -10.97
C LYS A 134 -5.36 9.45 -11.04
N LEU A 135 -6.52 9.41 -10.34
CA LEU A 135 -7.43 10.55 -10.29
C LEU A 135 -6.72 11.78 -9.68
N TRP A 136 -7.24 12.97 -10.03
CA TRP A 136 -6.72 14.20 -9.42
C TRP A 136 -6.80 14.12 -7.88
N PRO A 137 -5.74 14.51 -7.11
CA PRO A 137 -4.49 15.13 -7.52
C PRO A 137 -3.33 14.13 -7.77
N ALA A 138 -3.51 12.81 -7.65
CA ALA A 138 -2.45 11.79 -7.78
C ALA A 138 -1.65 11.94 -9.10
N HIS A 139 -2.33 12.12 -10.21
CA HIS A 139 -1.69 12.33 -11.52
C HIS A 139 -0.70 13.53 -11.57
N GLN A 140 -0.95 14.59 -10.77
CA GLN A 140 -0.03 15.74 -10.73
C GLN A 140 1.20 15.46 -9.86
N ILE A 141 1.00 14.70 -8.78
CA ILE A 141 2.03 14.34 -7.80
C ILE A 141 3.06 13.39 -8.43
N GLN A 142 2.63 12.50 -9.31
CA GLN A 142 3.51 11.58 -10.06
C GLN A 142 4.61 12.31 -10.86
N ARG A 143 4.46 13.61 -11.13
CA ARG A 143 5.49 14.41 -11.82
C ARG A 143 6.72 14.66 -10.95
N LEU A 144 6.62 14.53 -9.65
CA LEU A 144 7.77 14.61 -8.76
C LEU A 144 8.77 13.51 -9.11
N SER A 145 10.05 13.82 -8.97
CA SER A 145 11.12 12.86 -9.26
C SER A 145 11.56 12.14 -7.99
N GLY A 146 12.09 10.92 -8.17
CA GLY A 146 12.71 10.16 -7.11
C GLY A 146 11.72 9.44 -6.20
N GLY A 147 12.22 8.92 -5.08
CA GLY A 147 11.46 8.07 -4.19
C GLY A 147 10.17 8.68 -3.65
N TRP A 148 10.12 9.99 -3.41
CA TRP A 148 8.88 10.68 -3.04
C TRP A 148 7.88 10.74 -4.18
N GLY A 149 8.33 10.90 -5.44
CA GLY A 149 7.45 10.89 -6.60
C GLY A 149 6.81 9.53 -6.83
N ILE A 150 7.51 8.45 -6.46
CA ILE A 150 6.99 7.08 -6.56
C ILE A 150 5.89 6.83 -5.53
N VAL A 151 6.09 7.22 -4.25
CA VAL A 151 5.19 6.82 -3.16
C VAL A 151 3.99 7.75 -2.97
N LEU A 152 4.12 9.04 -3.26
CA LEU A 152 3.09 10.02 -2.89
C LEU A 152 1.79 9.86 -3.68
N ASP A 153 1.83 9.45 -4.94
CA ASP A 153 0.63 9.23 -5.75
C ASP A 153 -0.17 8.04 -5.20
N ASP A 154 0.49 6.98 -4.74
CA ASP A 154 -0.15 5.82 -4.12
C ASP A 154 -0.71 6.14 -2.72
N LEU A 155 -0.01 6.99 -1.93
CA LEU A 155 -0.58 7.47 -0.67
C LEU A 155 -1.86 8.28 -0.91
N VAL A 156 -1.92 9.09 -1.96
CA VAL A 156 -3.13 9.83 -2.34
C VAL A 156 -4.22 8.88 -2.82
N ALA A 157 -3.90 7.89 -3.65
CA ALA A 157 -4.85 6.85 -4.06
C ALA A 157 -5.40 6.08 -2.84
N GLY A 158 -4.53 5.78 -1.86
CA GLY A 158 -4.91 5.19 -0.59
C GLY A 158 -5.89 6.05 0.22
N LEU A 159 -5.65 7.37 0.31
CA LEU A 159 -6.55 8.31 0.99
C LEU A 159 -7.91 8.41 0.28
N GLN A 160 -7.93 8.48 -1.04
CA GLN A 160 -9.18 8.48 -1.82
C GLN A 160 -9.96 7.19 -1.58
N THR A 161 -9.26 6.05 -1.58
CA THR A 161 -9.84 4.75 -1.26
C THR A 161 -10.36 4.70 0.17
N MET A 162 -9.63 5.24 1.14
CA MET A 162 -10.06 5.28 2.53
C MET A 162 -11.40 6.02 2.67
N ILE A 163 -11.56 7.17 2.04
CA ILE A 163 -12.82 7.91 2.07
C ILE A 163 -13.97 7.04 1.55
N LEU A 164 -13.78 6.39 0.40
CA LEU A 164 -14.79 5.50 -0.18
C LEU A 164 -15.13 4.34 0.76
N ILE A 165 -14.13 3.66 1.32
CA ILE A 165 -14.33 2.52 2.21
C ILE A 165 -14.97 2.94 3.53
N GLN A 166 -14.61 4.09 4.10
CA GLN A 166 -15.24 4.60 5.32
C GLN A 166 -16.73 4.91 5.11
N ILE A 167 -17.12 5.40 3.93
CA ILE A 167 -18.54 5.62 3.58
C ILE A 167 -19.23 4.26 3.37
N ALA A 168 -18.67 3.40 2.51
CA ALA A 168 -19.26 2.10 2.20
C ALA A 168 -19.43 1.22 3.44
N ALA A 169 -18.42 1.17 4.31
CA ALA A 169 -18.46 0.35 5.53
C ALA A 169 -19.53 0.80 6.53
N ARG A 170 -19.87 2.11 6.58
CA ARG A 170 -20.92 2.63 7.47
C ARG A 170 -22.31 2.60 6.86
N THR A 171 -22.43 2.36 5.57
CA THR A 171 -23.74 2.31 4.87
C THR A 171 -24.18 0.88 4.60
N LEU A 172 -23.25 -0.07 4.49
CA LEU A 172 -23.53 -1.46 4.18
C LEU A 172 -23.64 -2.36 5.43
N PHE A 173 -23.01 -1.94 6.52
CA PHE A 173 -22.92 -2.70 7.79
C PHE A 173 -23.35 -1.86 8.98
#